data_019b93665b400b0cc5957cc6224df2b1
#
_entry.id   019b93665b400b0cc5957cc6224df2b1
#
_cell.length_a   1.000
_cell.length_b   1.000
_cell.length_c   1.000
_cell.angle_alpha   90.00
_cell.angle_beta   90.00
_cell.angle_gamma   90.00
#
_symmetry.space_group_name_H-M   'P 1'
#
loop_
_entity.id
_entity.type
_entity.pdbx_description
1 polymer ?
#
loop_
_entity_poly.entity_id
_entity_poly.type
_entity_poly.pdbx_seq_one_letter_code
_entity_poly.pdbx_strand_id
1 'polypeptide(L)'
;MTKQFKQVLDPACGGRKFYFDKNNPIVLFGDIRDESYVQCDYRTLNVHPDQNLDFRSLPFGDSSFYLVIFDPPHLYNLGKTSYMAQSYGVLNKETWKEDLQKGFRECWRVLKPHGTLIFKWTDKDIPLPLILHLFKPIVPLCGDKKVTSSKTGVSRFWLVFYKDK
;
A
#
# COMPACT_ATOMS: atom_id res chain seq x y z
N MET A 1 -26.62 16.42 4.85
CA MET A 1 -26.02 15.31 4.10
C MET A 1 -25.21 14.47 5.07
N THR A 2 -25.64 13.26 5.37
CA THR A 2 -24.90 12.33 6.20
C THR A 2 -23.61 11.97 5.47
N LYS A 3 -22.45 12.32 6.05
CA LYS A 3 -21.13 12.01 5.52
C LYS A 3 -21.05 10.46 5.43
N GLN A 4 -21.09 9.92 4.22
CA GLN A 4 -21.05 8.48 4.01
C GLN A 4 -19.75 7.96 4.63
N PHE A 5 -19.86 7.00 5.55
CA PHE A 5 -18.69 6.39 6.19
C PHE A 5 -17.93 5.57 5.15
N LYS A 6 -16.67 5.91 4.92
CA LYS A 6 -15.80 5.19 4.00
C LYS A 6 -15.41 3.86 4.63
N GLN A 7 -15.72 2.77 3.94
CA GLN A 7 -15.59 1.39 4.48
C GLN A 7 -14.26 0.72 4.13
N VAL A 8 -13.58 1.29 3.12
CA VAL A 8 -12.32 0.79 2.58
C VAL A 8 -11.23 1.83 2.82
N LEU A 9 -10.06 1.41 3.27
CA LEU A 9 -8.89 2.27 3.42
C LEU A 9 -7.79 1.82 2.44
N ASP A 10 -7.23 2.77 1.72
CA ASP A 10 -5.95 2.65 1.02
C ASP A 10 -5.00 3.71 1.57
N PRO A 11 -4.08 3.37 2.51
CA PRO A 11 -3.23 4.35 3.18
C PRO A 11 -1.97 4.72 2.40
N ALA A 12 -1.78 4.19 1.19
CA ALA A 12 -0.64 4.43 0.31
C ALA A 12 -1.07 4.45 -1.17
N CYS A 13 -2.15 5.20 -1.46
CA CYS A 13 -2.90 5.09 -2.72
C CYS A 13 -2.12 5.53 -3.97
N GLY A 14 -1.05 6.33 -3.83
CA GLY A 14 -0.31 6.87 -4.95
C GLY A 14 -1.23 7.52 -5.99
N GLY A 15 -1.01 7.23 -7.26
CA GLY A 15 -1.87 7.70 -8.37
C GLY A 15 -3.11 6.82 -8.62
N ARG A 16 -3.53 5.98 -7.68
CA ARG A 16 -4.73 5.11 -7.74
C ARG A 16 -4.77 4.24 -9.02
N LYS A 17 -3.61 3.70 -9.42
CA LYS A 17 -3.42 3.11 -10.76
C LYS A 17 -4.19 1.80 -10.99
N PHE A 18 -4.53 1.06 -9.95
CA PHE A 18 -5.25 -0.21 -10.06
C PHE A 18 -6.74 -0.11 -9.77
N TYR A 19 -7.25 1.10 -9.48
CA TYR A 19 -8.68 1.32 -9.30
C TYR A 19 -9.38 1.55 -10.63
N PHE A 20 -10.51 0.89 -10.83
CA PHE A 20 -11.41 1.13 -11.96
C PHE A 20 -12.09 2.50 -11.83
N ASP A 21 -12.59 2.81 -10.64
CA ASP A 21 -13.07 4.14 -10.27
C ASP A 21 -12.11 4.77 -9.25
N LYS A 22 -11.34 5.75 -9.71
CA LYS A 22 -10.36 6.47 -8.90
C LYS A 22 -10.97 7.43 -7.86
N ASN A 23 -12.28 7.66 -7.95
CA ASN A 23 -13.04 8.52 -7.04
C ASN A 23 -14.09 7.73 -6.27
N ASN A 24 -13.94 6.42 -6.16
CA ASN A 24 -14.92 5.54 -5.52
C ASN A 24 -15.27 6.04 -4.11
N PRO A 25 -16.54 6.38 -3.83
CA PRO A 25 -16.95 7.06 -2.61
C PRO A 25 -16.81 6.21 -1.35
N ILE A 26 -16.73 4.87 -1.46
CA ILE A 26 -16.55 3.98 -0.30
C ILE A 26 -15.09 3.85 0.12
N VAL A 27 -14.13 4.29 -0.71
CA VAL A 27 -12.70 4.22 -0.43
C VAL A 27 -12.20 5.53 0.14
N LEU A 28 -11.47 5.46 1.25
CA LEU A 28 -10.63 6.54 1.74
C LEU A 28 -9.23 6.37 1.17
N PHE A 29 -8.87 7.24 0.25
CA PHE A 29 -7.55 7.28 -0.35
C PHE A 29 -6.61 8.14 0.49
N GLY A 30 -5.59 7.53 1.06
CA GLY A 30 -4.55 8.18 1.83
C GLY A 30 -3.18 8.04 1.17
N ASP A 31 -2.33 9.03 1.34
CA ASP A 31 -0.90 8.98 0.99
C ASP A 31 -0.19 10.04 1.83
N ILE A 32 1.09 9.85 2.12
CA ILE A 32 1.90 10.85 2.81
C ILE A 32 2.23 12.04 1.89
N ARG A 33 2.16 11.84 0.59
CA ARG A 33 2.44 12.83 -0.45
C ARG A 33 1.13 13.48 -0.92
N ASP A 34 1.21 14.75 -1.29
CA ASP A 34 0.17 15.48 -2.02
C ASP A 34 0.86 16.33 -3.08
N GLU A 35 1.16 15.71 -4.22
CA GLU A 35 2.07 16.26 -5.21
C GLU A 35 1.68 15.86 -6.63
N SER A 36 2.07 16.72 -7.61
CA SER A 36 1.98 16.43 -9.03
C SER A 36 3.37 16.39 -9.65
N TYR A 37 3.59 15.41 -10.51
CA TYR A 37 4.86 15.20 -11.20
C TYR A 37 4.65 15.20 -12.71
N VAL A 38 5.46 15.98 -13.46
CA VAL A 38 5.57 15.84 -14.90
C VAL A 38 6.60 14.75 -15.20
N GLN A 39 6.15 13.69 -15.85
CA GLN A 39 7.00 12.55 -16.18
C GLN A 39 7.79 12.77 -17.45
N CYS A 40 8.79 11.94 -17.74
CA CYS A 40 9.65 12.05 -18.90
C CYS A 40 8.91 11.95 -20.25
N ASP A 41 7.71 11.37 -20.25
CA ASP A 41 6.82 11.27 -21.41
C ASP A 41 5.75 12.39 -21.44
N TYR A 42 5.97 13.46 -20.68
CA TYR A 42 5.09 14.63 -20.53
C TYR A 42 3.71 14.34 -19.91
N ARG A 43 3.44 13.13 -19.46
CA ARG A 43 2.23 12.83 -18.70
C ARG A 43 2.34 13.35 -17.27
N THR A 44 1.24 13.90 -16.75
CA THR A 44 1.18 14.31 -15.36
C THR A 44 0.74 13.13 -14.50
N LEU A 45 1.53 12.82 -13.48
CA LEU A 45 1.15 11.91 -12.41
C LEU A 45 0.69 12.75 -11.22
N ASN A 46 -0.55 12.58 -10.84
CA ASN A 46 -1.12 13.23 -9.66
C ASN A 46 -1.21 12.22 -8.51
N VAL A 47 -0.66 12.59 -7.37
CA VAL A 47 -0.83 11.93 -6.09
C VAL A 47 -1.57 12.93 -5.19
N HIS A 48 -2.90 12.91 -5.26
CA HIS A 48 -3.78 13.78 -4.47
C HIS A 48 -4.70 12.88 -3.65
N PRO A 49 -4.31 12.55 -2.41
CA PRO A 49 -5.13 11.73 -1.53
C PRO A 49 -6.36 12.51 -1.03
N ASP A 50 -7.38 11.79 -0.55
CA ASP A 50 -8.49 12.41 0.16
C ASP A 50 -8.04 12.96 1.53
N GLN A 51 -6.99 12.35 2.08
CA GLN A 51 -6.38 12.73 3.36
C GLN A 51 -4.88 12.39 3.35
N ASN A 52 -4.05 13.32 3.82
CA ASN A 52 -2.64 13.01 4.06
C ASN A 52 -2.52 12.04 5.22
N LEU A 53 -1.94 10.87 4.96
CA LEU A 53 -1.78 9.79 5.92
C LEU A 53 -0.35 9.26 5.91
N ASP A 54 0.19 9.07 7.09
CA ASP A 54 1.36 8.21 7.28
C ASP A 54 0.85 6.82 7.69
N PHE A 55 1.05 5.81 6.85
CA PHE A 55 0.60 4.45 7.13
C PHE A 55 1.23 3.85 8.40
N ARG A 56 2.33 4.42 8.90
CA ARG A 56 3.00 3.99 10.13
C ARG A 56 2.29 4.45 11.40
N SER A 57 1.35 5.41 11.27
CA SER A 57 0.59 5.97 12.37
C SER A 57 -0.75 6.51 11.85
N LEU A 58 -1.74 5.62 11.73
CA LEU A 58 -3.05 5.96 11.17
C LEU A 58 -3.94 6.64 12.21
N PRO A 59 -4.55 7.81 11.90
CA PRO A 59 -5.36 8.58 12.83
C PRO A 59 -6.79 8.03 12.97
N PHE A 60 -6.94 6.70 12.95
CA PHE A 60 -8.23 6.03 13.06
C PHE A 60 -8.25 5.12 14.30
N GLY A 61 -9.42 4.96 14.87
CA GLY A 61 -9.64 3.99 15.94
C GLY A 61 -9.48 2.55 15.45
N ASP A 62 -9.31 1.63 16.39
CA ASP A 62 -9.28 0.21 16.10
C ASP A 62 -10.57 -0.24 15.40
N SER A 63 -10.47 -1.23 14.52
CA SER A 63 -11.65 -1.81 13.87
C SER A 63 -12.54 -0.79 13.13
N SER A 64 -11.93 0.11 12.36
CA SER A 64 -12.63 1.17 11.64
C SER A 64 -13.07 0.74 10.22
N PHE A 65 -12.33 -0.13 9.55
CA PHE A 65 -12.53 -0.48 8.14
C PHE A 65 -12.80 -1.96 7.93
N TYR A 66 -13.63 -2.29 6.92
CA TYR A 66 -13.90 -3.68 6.52
C TYR A 66 -12.85 -4.24 5.55
N LEU A 67 -12.24 -3.35 4.77
CA LEU A 67 -11.19 -3.70 3.82
C LEU A 67 -10.05 -2.67 3.94
N VAL A 68 -8.83 -3.15 4.00
CA VAL A 68 -7.63 -2.33 3.87
C VAL A 68 -6.83 -2.83 2.66
N ILE A 69 -6.45 -1.92 1.77
CA ILE A 69 -5.58 -2.21 0.64
C ILE A 69 -4.23 -1.55 0.91
N PHE A 70 -3.21 -2.36 1.13
CA PHE A 70 -1.89 -1.88 1.51
C PHE A 70 -0.88 -2.15 0.38
N ASP A 71 -0.59 -1.13 -0.42
CA ASP A 71 0.41 -1.13 -1.50
C ASP A 71 1.54 -0.13 -1.17
N PRO A 72 2.35 -0.41 -0.12
CA PRO A 72 3.41 0.51 0.28
C PRO A 72 4.52 0.58 -0.77
N PRO A 73 5.41 1.58 -0.71
CA PRO A 73 6.65 1.57 -1.46
C PRO A 73 7.40 0.25 -1.24
N HIS A 74 7.98 -0.30 -2.30
CA HIS A 74 8.65 -1.61 -2.29
C HIS A 74 10.09 -1.56 -2.79
N LEU A 75 10.60 -0.35 -3.07
CA LEU A 75 11.95 -0.11 -3.55
C LEU A 75 12.66 0.92 -2.68
N TYR A 76 13.94 0.72 -2.42
CA TYR A 76 14.80 1.66 -1.70
C TYR A 76 16.02 2.13 -2.52
N ASN A 77 16.31 1.48 -3.64
CA ASN A 77 17.41 1.85 -4.53
C ASN A 77 16.91 2.65 -5.74
N LEU A 78 16.27 3.79 -5.49
CA LEU A 78 15.76 4.66 -6.54
C LEU A 78 16.18 6.12 -6.35
N GLY A 79 16.56 6.78 -7.45
CA GLY A 79 16.65 8.24 -7.46
C GLY A 79 15.26 8.88 -7.28
N LYS A 80 15.19 9.96 -6.51
CA LYS A 80 13.92 10.66 -6.18
C LYS A 80 13.13 11.11 -7.41
N THR A 81 13.80 11.40 -8.52
CA THR A 81 13.20 11.85 -9.78
C THR A 81 12.80 10.72 -10.72
N SER A 82 13.06 9.46 -10.36
CA SER A 82 12.70 8.33 -11.21
C SER A 82 11.18 8.16 -11.30
N TYR A 83 10.69 7.68 -12.45
CA TYR A 83 9.28 7.36 -12.66
C TYR A 83 8.70 6.46 -11.55
N MET A 84 9.47 5.46 -11.11
CA MET A 84 9.03 4.52 -10.07
C MET A 84 8.94 5.20 -8.70
N ALA A 85 9.92 6.08 -8.38
CA ALA A 85 9.90 6.83 -7.13
C ALA A 85 8.71 7.79 -7.05
N GLN A 86 8.44 8.51 -8.12
CA GLN A 86 7.28 9.39 -8.22
C GLN A 86 5.95 8.61 -8.13
N SER A 87 5.89 7.45 -8.80
CA SER A 87 4.65 6.64 -8.86
C SER A 87 4.29 5.96 -7.54
N TYR A 88 5.28 5.43 -6.82
CA TYR A 88 5.05 4.53 -5.68
C TYR A 88 5.70 5.01 -4.38
N GLY A 89 6.50 6.07 -4.42
CA GLY A 89 7.34 6.44 -3.29
C GLY A 89 8.60 5.57 -3.19
N VAL A 90 9.43 5.85 -2.19
CA VAL A 90 10.69 5.16 -1.94
C VAL A 90 10.78 4.84 -0.45
N LEU A 91 11.18 3.61 -0.14
CA LEU A 91 11.48 3.21 1.24
C LEU A 91 12.80 3.83 1.70
N ASN A 92 12.88 4.17 2.96
CA ASN A 92 14.15 4.53 3.58
C ASN A 92 14.99 3.25 3.77
N LYS A 93 16.21 3.27 3.24
CA LYS A 93 17.11 2.10 3.25
C LYS A 93 17.48 1.61 4.66
N GLU A 94 17.48 2.51 5.64
CA GLU A 94 17.85 2.20 7.01
C GLU A 94 16.66 1.73 7.86
N THR A 95 15.46 2.26 7.58
CA THR A 95 14.28 2.06 8.44
C THR A 95 13.17 1.20 7.83
N TRP A 96 13.31 0.75 6.57
CA TRP A 96 12.24 0.08 5.82
C TRP A 96 11.60 -1.11 6.56
N LYS A 97 12.40 -1.88 7.32
CA LYS A 97 11.87 -3.03 8.08
C LYS A 97 10.88 -2.57 9.14
N GLU A 98 11.29 -1.59 9.92
CA GLU A 98 10.49 -1.00 10.99
C GLU A 98 9.27 -0.27 10.42
N ASP A 99 9.46 0.50 9.34
CA ASP A 99 8.40 1.24 8.68
C ASP A 99 7.30 0.30 8.14
N LEU A 100 7.69 -0.78 7.44
CA LEU A 100 6.73 -1.76 6.91
C LEU A 100 6.05 -2.57 8.01
N GLN A 101 6.78 -2.93 9.07
CA GLN A 101 6.20 -3.63 10.21
C GLN A 101 5.18 -2.76 10.94
N LYS A 102 5.49 -1.49 11.20
CA LYS A 102 4.56 -0.52 11.78
C LYS A 102 3.35 -0.33 10.88
N GLY A 103 3.57 -0.12 9.59
CA GLY A 103 2.50 0.07 8.62
C GLY A 103 1.53 -1.11 8.55
N PHE A 104 2.06 -2.33 8.49
CA PHE A 104 1.21 -3.52 8.50
C PHE A 104 0.41 -3.65 9.80
N ARG A 105 1.04 -3.40 10.96
CA ARG A 105 0.36 -3.43 12.26
C ARG A 105 -0.76 -2.39 12.35
N GLU A 106 -0.54 -1.19 11.86
CA GLU A 106 -1.56 -0.14 11.83
C GLU A 106 -2.72 -0.51 10.89
N CYS A 107 -2.41 -1.02 9.70
CA CYS A 107 -3.43 -1.55 8.79
C CYS A 107 -4.25 -2.68 9.43
N TRP A 108 -3.59 -3.57 10.17
CA TRP A 108 -4.26 -4.66 10.89
C TRP A 108 -5.08 -4.16 12.08
N ARG A 109 -4.59 -3.17 12.82
CA ARG A 109 -5.29 -2.55 13.95
C ARG A 109 -6.61 -1.92 13.52
N VAL A 110 -6.57 -1.12 12.45
CA VAL A 110 -7.76 -0.42 11.96
C VAL A 110 -8.72 -1.33 11.19
N LEU A 111 -8.32 -2.55 10.82
CA LEU A 111 -9.17 -3.54 10.19
C LEU A 111 -10.13 -4.15 11.21
N LYS A 112 -11.41 -4.22 10.86
CA LYS A 112 -12.46 -4.86 11.69
C LYS A 112 -12.25 -6.37 11.80
N PRO A 113 -12.78 -7.00 12.87
CA PRO A 113 -13.04 -8.45 12.85
C PRO A 113 -13.82 -8.84 11.59
N HIS A 114 -13.47 -9.98 11.02
CA HIS A 114 -14.01 -10.49 9.75
C HIS A 114 -13.69 -9.58 8.53
N GLY A 115 -12.77 -8.63 8.70
CA GLY A 115 -12.28 -7.80 7.62
C GLY A 115 -11.16 -8.45 6.82
N THR A 116 -10.87 -7.86 5.68
CA THR A 116 -9.85 -8.35 4.74
C THR A 116 -8.77 -7.28 4.53
N LEU A 117 -7.50 -7.69 4.61
CA LEU A 117 -6.38 -6.87 4.18
C LEU A 117 -5.80 -7.46 2.89
N ILE A 118 -5.72 -6.64 1.86
CA ILE A 118 -5.03 -6.97 0.61
C ILE A 118 -3.66 -6.29 0.65
N PHE A 119 -2.60 -7.09 0.53
CA PHE A 119 -1.23 -6.60 0.50
C PHE A 119 -0.63 -6.84 -0.89
N LYS A 120 -0.14 -5.78 -1.50
CA LYS A 120 0.52 -5.86 -2.79
C LYS A 120 2.03 -5.65 -2.62
N TRP A 121 2.83 -6.50 -3.27
CA TRP A 121 4.27 -6.46 -3.18
C TRP A 121 4.95 -6.79 -4.50
N THR A 122 6.11 -6.17 -4.75
CA THR A 122 6.99 -6.53 -5.86
C THR A 122 8.38 -6.80 -5.30
N ASP A 123 8.89 -8.02 -5.50
CA ASP A 123 10.11 -8.53 -4.88
C ASP A 123 11.41 -8.18 -5.63
N LYS A 124 11.52 -6.95 -6.08
CA LYS A 124 12.71 -6.49 -6.81
C LYS A 124 13.90 -6.23 -5.87
N ASP A 125 13.72 -5.37 -4.88
CA ASP A 125 14.79 -5.02 -3.92
C ASP A 125 14.72 -5.88 -2.66
N ILE A 126 13.52 -6.28 -2.25
CA ILE A 126 13.27 -7.00 -1.00
C ILE A 126 12.43 -8.25 -1.30
N PRO A 127 12.97 -9.46 -1.08
CA PRO A 127 12.24 -10.71 -1.28
C PRO A 127 11.01 -10.82 -0.39
N LEU A 128 9.90 -11.33 -0.96
CA LEU A 128 8.64 -11.51 -0.22
C LEU A 128 8.79 -12.30 1.10
N PRO A 129 9.59 -13.40 1.20
CA PRO A 129 9.73 -14.12 2.47
C PRO A 129 10.23 -13.26 3.62
N LEU A 130 11.09 -12.26 3.37
CA LEU A 130 11.54 -11.33 4.40
C LEU A 130 10.40 -10.44 4.90
N ILE A 131 9.55 -9.98 3.99
CA ILE A 131 8.37 -9.17 4.32
C ILE A 131 7.40 -9.99 5.18
N LEU A 132 7.08 -11.22 4.77
CA LEU A 132 6.19 -12.09 5.52
C LEU A 132 6.73 -12.43 6.91
N HIS A 133 8.06 -12.49 7.05
CA HIS A 133 8.68 -12.67 8.37
C HIS A 133 8.43 -11.47 9.30
N LEU A 134 8.43 -10.24 8.77
CA LEU A 134 8.12 -9.02 9.56
C LEU A 134 6.67 -8.98 10.04
N PHE A 135 5.75 -9.63 9.31
CA PHE A 135 4.32 -9.61 9.61
C PHE A 135 3.87 -10.70 10.59
N LYS A 136 4.76 -11.64 10.93
CA LYS A 136 4.43 -12.69 11.90
C LYS A 136 3.89 -12.14 13.23
N PRO A 137 2.93 -12.84 13.86
CA PRO A 137 2.39 -14.18 13.53
C PRO A 137 1.28 -14.19 12.46
N ILE A 138 0.93 -13.04 11.87
CA ILE A 138 -0.14 -12.92 10.88
C ILE A 138 0.41 -13.43 9.53
N VAL A 139 -0.34 -14.37 8.93
CA VAL A 139 0.03 -15.02 7.67
C VAL A 139 -1.08 -14.81 6.62
N PRO A 140 -0.72 -14.72 5.31
CA PRO A 140 -1.75 -14.61 4.28
C PRO A 140 -2.62 -15.87 4.21
N LEU A 141 -3.91 -15.68 3.95
CA LEU A 141 -4.88 -16.74 3.70
C LEU A 141 -4.70 -17.33 2.30
N CYS A 142 -4.51 -16.47 1.31
CA CYS A 142 -4.32 -16.85 -0.09
C CYS A 142 -3.63 -15.70 -0.85
N GLY A 143 -3.35 -15.91 -2.12
CA GLY A 143 -2.76 -14.86 -2.96
C GLY A 143 -2.45 -15.33 -4.37
N ASP A 144 -2.04 -14.38 -5.21
CA ASP A 144 -1.59 -14.60 -6.58
C ASP A 144 -0.17 -14.10 -6.78
N LYS A 145 0.56 -14.77 -7.67
CA LYS A 145 1.92 -14.44 -8.08
C LYS A 145 1.98 -14.26 -9.60
N LYS A 146 2.40 -13.07 -10.03
CA LYS A 146 2.68 -12.80 -11.44
C LYS A 146 4.16 -12.50 -11.63
N VAL A 147 4.85 -13.30 -12.45
CA VAL A 147 6.22 -13.00 -12.90
C VAL A 147 6.15 -11.80 -13.85
N THR A 148 6.79 -10.69 -13.49
CA THR A 148 6.76 -9.44 -14.26
C THR A 148 7.89 -9.38 -15.29
N SER A 149 8.97 -10.15 -15.07
CA SER A 149 10.10 -10.26 -15.98
C SER A 149 10.77 -11.62 -15.82
N SER A 150 10.74 -12.41 -16.88
CA SER A 150 11.45 -13.71 -16.93
C SER A 150 12.97 -13.57 -16.88
N LYS A 151 13.52 -12.44 -17.38
CA LYS A 151 14.97 -12.18 -17.38
C LYS A 151 15.51 -11.83 -15.99
N THR A 152 14.72 -11.14 -15.15
CA THR A 152 15.17 -10.65 -13.84
C THR A 152 14.60 -11.45 -12.67
N GLY A 153 13.66 -12.37 -12.92
CA GLY A 153 12.98 -13.14 -11.87
C GLY A 153 12.05 -12.33 -10.97
N VAL A 154 11.85 -11.04 -11.27
CA VAL A 154 11.00 -10.14 -10.46
C VAL A 154 9.55 -10.59 -10.54
N SER A 155 8.92 -10.74 -9.39
CA SER A 155 7.52 -11.15 -9.28
C SER A 155 6.70 -10.09 -8.54
N ARG A 156 5.43 -10.01 -8.90
CA ARG A 156 4.42 -9.22 -8.21
C ARG A 156 3.45 -10.16 -7.52
N PHE A 157 3.09 -9.79 -6.30
CA PHE A 157 2.20 -10.56 -5.45
C PHE A 157 1.00 -9.72 -5.04
N TRP A 158 -0.16 -10.37 -5.00
CA TRP A 158 -1.36 -9.89 -4.33
C TRP A 158 -1.70 -10.92 -3.27
N LEU A 159 -1.61 -10.54 -2.01
CA LEU A 159 -1.82 -11.42 -0.88
C LEU A 159 -3.04 -10.96 -0.09
N VAL A 160 -3.85 -11.90 0.31
CA VAL A 160 -5.07 -11.68 1.08
C VAL A 160 -4.85 -12.19 2.49
N PHE A 161 -5.07 -11.31 3.47
CA PHE A 161 -5.09 -11.64 4.88
C PHE A 161 -6.51 -11.49 5.41
N TYR A 162 -6.95 -12.38 6.23
CA TYR A 162 -8.27 -12.36 6.84
C TYR A 162 -8.14 -12.25 8.36
N LYS A 163 -8.84 -11.31 8.96
CA LYS A 163 -8.86 -11.09 10.40
C LYS A 163 -10.10 -11.79 10.97
N ASP A 164 -9.90 -12.91 11.66
CA ASP A 164 -10.98 -13.72 12.20
C ASP A 164 -11.60 -13.16 13.50
N LYS A 165 -10.81 -12.38 14.28
CA LYS A 165 -11.22 -11.77 15.57
C LYS A 165 -10.74 -10.32 15.66
#